data_4ac389296449b559eeb65f9373499641
#
_entry.id   4ac389296449b559eeb65f9373499641
#
_cell.length_a   1.000
_cell.length_b   1.000
_cell.length_c   1.000
_cell.angle_alpha   90.00
_cell.angle_beta   90.00
_cell.angle_gamma   90.00
#
_symmetry.space_group_name_H-M   'P 1'
#
loop_
_entity.id
_entity.type
_entity.pdbx_description
1 polymer ?
#
loop_
_entity_poly.entity_id
_entity_poly.type
_entity_poly.pdbx_seq_one_letter_code
_entity_poly.pdbx_strand_id
1 'polypeptide(L)'
;MDIHPHLKLRLLNDWQHDFPLKAQPFASIAVALRVCEEDVLAGYAGALADGSLSRIGGVFSHGAGGAAVLGAMAVPDHRLEEVAAIVSACPGVNHNYAREHRVNLWFVMTGPDRQQVEASMQQLEQRTGLPAWRLHMVRPYRIDLGFDLRHAVSRRPMRVSHPAATEPLQGQDLPLASLIEEGLPLVPRPFAAWSRRLGMTETDVIRTVGDWLRNGRLKRFGVVVRHHELGFDANAMTVYDVPDDRVDAHGQILAAQPGVTLAYRRTRAPGWPFNLYAMVHGTNRDAVRSVIERVTDAAGLVGHDRQVLFSTTRYKQTGGRRFRDHHAQEVSHAVAG
;
A
#
# COMPACT_ATOMS: atom_id res chain seq x y z
N MET A 1 -25.58 -15.11 2.74
CA MET A 1 -25.68 -15.07 4.22
C MET A 1 -24.98 -13.82 4.68
N ASP A 2 -25.69 -12.81 5.17
CA ASP A 2 -25.06 -11.57 5.62
C ASP A 2 -24.35 -11.84 6.95
N ILE A 3 -23.04 -11.66 6.93
CA ILE A 3 -22.21 -11.82 8.12
C ILE A 3 -22.48 -10.65 9.05
N HIS A 4 -22.65 -10.95 10.34
CA HIS A 4 -22.90 -9.93 11.34
C HIS A 4 -21.86 -8.80 11.25
N PRO A 5 -22.22 -7.51 11.14
CA PRO A 5 -21.29 -6.39 10.92
C PRO A 5 -20.14 -6.34 11.90
N HIS A 6 -20.35 -6.76 13.14
CA HIS A 6 -19.31 -6.84 14.18
C HIS A 6 -18.24 -7.89 13.87
N LEU A 7 -18.61 -9.04 13.31
CA LEU A 7 -17.65 -10.08 12.91
C LEU A 7 -16.78 -9.57 11.75
N LYS A 8 -17.42 -8.98 10.72
CA LYS A 8 -16.69 -8.39 9.58
C LYS A 8 -15.68 -7.35 10.04
N LEU A 9 -16.06 -6.42 10.93
CA LEU A 9 -15.16 -5.42 11.49
C LEU A 9 -13.96 -6.07 12.18
N ARG A 10 -14.17 -7.09 13.01
CA ARG A 10 -13.08 -7.80 13.70
C ARG A 10 -12.15 -8.51 12.72
N LEU A 11 -12.69 -9.23 11.74
CA LEU A 11 -11.92 -9.90 10.69
C LEU A 11 -11.00 -8.92 9.93
N LEU A 12 -11.52 -7.76 9.55
CA LEU A 12 -10.78 -6.75 8.79
C LEU A 12 -9.82 -5.92 9.64
N ASN A 13 -10.12 -5.72 10.93
CA ASN A 13 -9.32 -4.86 11.79
C ASN A 13 -8.23 -5.60 12.55
N ASP A 14 -8.53 -6.76 13.15
CA ASP A 14 -7.68 -7.37 14.17
C ASP A 14 -6.49 -8.15 13.57
N TRP A 15 -6.60 -8.58 12.30
CA TRP A 15 -5.63 -9.43 11.62
C TRP A 15 -4.85 -8.72 10.51
N GLN A 16 -4.83 -7.40 10.49
CA GLN A 16 -3.99 -6.63 9.58
C GLN A 16 -2.49 -6.81 9.89
N HIS A 17 -2.18 -7.04 11.17
CA HIS A 17 -0.88 -7.45 11.67
C HIS A 17 -1.05 -8.80 12.41
N ASP A 18 0.05 -9.49 12.62
CA ASP A 18 0.08 -10.72 13.42
C ASP A 18 -0.91 -11.81 12.95
N PHE A 19 -1.12 -11.90 11.63
CA PHE A 19 -1.91 -12.97 11.04
C PHE A 19 -1.28 -14.33 11.39
N PRO A 20 -2.07 -15.35 11.79
CA PRO A 20 -1.52 -16.62 12.24
C PRO A 20 -0.71 -17.34 11.15
N LEU A 21 0.61 -17.45 11.34
CA LEU A 21 1.49 -18.25 10.46
C LEU A 21 1.50 -19.70 10.92
N LYS A 22 0.40 -20.42 10.63
CA LYS A 22 0.15 -21.83 10.99
C LYS A 22 -0.51 -22.54 9.81
N ALA A 23 -0.49 -23.87 9.80
CA ALA A 23 -1.12 -24.66 8.75
C ALA A 23 -2.62 -24.36 8.58
N GLN A 24 -3.33 -24.09 9.69
CA GLN A 24 -4.75 -23.75 9.72
C GLN A 24 -4.96 -22.37 10.35
N PRO A 25 -4.63 -21.28 9.63
CA PRO A 25 -4.71 -19.92 10.20
C PRO A 25 -6.15 -19.48 10.45
N PHE A 26 -7.09 -19.86 9.61
CA PHE A 26 -8.49 -19.49 9.73
C PHE A 26 -9.17 -20.18 10.91
N ALA A 27 -8.84 -21.45 11.19
CA ALA A 27 -9.26 -22.14 12.41
C ALA A 27 -8.73 -21.44 13.68
N SER A 28 -7.47 -20.95 13.65
CA SER A 28 -6.91 -20.16 14.77
C SER A 28 -7.67 -18.86 15.01
N ILE A 29 -8.09 -18.18 13.94
CA ILE A 29 -8.92 -16.97 14.00
C ILE A 29 -10.32 -17.30 14.53
N ALA A 30 -10.91 -18.40 14.08
CA ALA A 30 -12.23 -18.85 14.50
C ALA A 30 -12.28 -19.09 16.01
N VAL A 31 -11.27 -19.77 16.57
CA VAL A 31 -11.12 -19.97 18.04
C VAL A 31 -11.05 -18.62 18.76
N ALA A 32 -10.23 -17.68 18.28
CA ALA A 32 -10.09 -16.36 18.91
C ALA A 32 -11.39 -15.52 18.85
N LEU A 33 -12.21 -15.72 17.83
CA LEU A 33 -13.47 -15.02 17.62
C LEU A 33 -14.68 -15.76 18.23
N ARG A 34 -14.49 -17.03 18.64
CA ARG A 34 -15.56 -17.95 19.11
C ARG A 34 -16.64 -18.18 18.06
N VAL A 35 -16.24 -18.45 16.83
CA VAL A 35 -17.07 -18.79 15.68
C VAL A 35 -16.53 -20.06 15.02
N CYS A 36 -17.21 -20.60 13.99
CA CYS A 36 -16.64 -21.69 13.21
C CYS A 36 -15.67 -21.21 12.12
N GLU A 37 -14.84 -22.09 11.59
CA GLU A 37 -13.87 -21.73 10.53
C GLU A 37 -14.59 -21.32 9.24
N GLU A 38 -15.71 -21.94 8.94
CA GLU A 38 -16.56 -21.62 7.80
C GLU A 38 -17.04 -20.16 7.84
N ASP A 39 -17.42 -19.65 9.02
CA ASP A 39 -17.84 -18.25 9.20
C ASP A 39 -16.68 -17.28 8.92
N VAL A 40 -15.45 -17.64 9.33
CA VAL A 40 -14.25 -16.84 9.05
C VAL A 40 -13.95 -16.79 7.55
N LEU A 41 -13.97 -17.96 6.90
CA LEU A 41 -13.74 -18.06 5.45
C LEU A 41 -14.83 -17.34 4.65
N ALA A 42 -16.10 -17.53 4.99
CA ALA A 42 -17.23 -16.81 4.39
C ALA A 42 -17.11 -15.29 4.62
N GLY A 43 -16.65 -14.86 5.82
CA GLY A 43 -16.41 -13.46 6.15
C GLY A 43 -15.39 -12.79 5.25
N TYR A 44 -14.26 -13.45 5.05
CA TYR A 44 -13.25 -12.94 4.14
C TYR A 44 -13.68 -13.02 2.67
N ALA A 45 -14.41 -14.06 2.26
CA ALA A 45 -14.95 -14.16 0.91
C ALA A 45 -15.95 -13.04 0.60
N GLY A 46 -16.86 -12.75 1.54
CA GLY A 46 -17.79 -11.62 1.44
C GLY A 46 -17.06 -10.27 1.36
N ALA A 47 -16.02 -10.08 2.18
CA ALA A 47 -15.22 -8.86 2.17
C ALA A 47 -14.38 -8.69 0.89
N LEU A 48 -13.96 -9.77 0.24
CA LEU A 48 -13.37 -9.71 -1.11
C LEU A 48 -14.41 -9.32 -2.16
N ALA A 49 -15.61 -9.89 -2.09
CA ALA A 49 -16.69 -9.65 -3.05
C ALA A 49 -17.19 -8.19 -3.00
N ASP A 50 -17.36 -7.62 -1.81
CA ASP A 50 -17.78 -6.22 -1.65
C ASP A 50 -16.62 -5.20 -1.74
N GLY A 51 -15.40 -5.67 -1.94
CA GLY A 51 -14.23 -4.83 -2.15
C GLY A 51 -13.57 -4.28 -0.88
N SER A 52 -14.10 -4.49 0.31
CA SER A 52 -13.53 -4.00 1.58
C SER A 52 -12.20 -4.68 1.94
N LEU A 53 -12.00 -5.93 1.50
CA LEU A 53 -10.73 -6.66 1.55
C LEU A 53 -10.04 -6.62 0.19
N SER A 54 -8.77 -6.28 0.15
CA SER A 54 -7.95 -6.41 -1.06
C SER A 54 -7.37 -7.82 -1.20
N ARG A 55 -6.78 -8.34 -0.14
CA ARG A 55 -6.20 -9.68 -0.02
C ARG A 55 -5.76 -9.96 1.42
N ILE A 56 -5.41 -11.19 1.71
CA ILE A 56 -4.59 -11.57 2.87
C ILE A 56 -3.19 -11.88 2.35
N GLY A 57 -2.19 -11.08 2.71
CA GLY A 57 -0.85 -11.20 2.12
C GLY A 57 0.17 -10.29 2.77
N GLY A 58 1.34 -10.16 2.14
CA GLY A 58 2.46 -9.40 2.68
C GLY A 58 2.56 -7.97 2.14
N VAL A 59 3.19 -7.13 2.94
CA VAL A 59 3.70 -5.83 2.55
C VAL A 59 5.23 -5.88 2.63
N PHE A 60 5.89 -5.81 1.48
CA PHE A 60 7.34 -5.84 1.40
C PHE A 60 7.97 -4.52 1.82
N SER A 61 9.12 -4.61 2.45
CA SER A 61 9.93 -3.45 2.82
C SER A 61 10.48 -2.74 1.58
N HIS A 62 10.79 -1.46 1.74
CA HIS A 62 11.62 -0.75 0.76
C HIS A 62 13.01 -1.37 0.76
N GLY A 63 13.52 -1.78 -0.41
CA GLY A 63 14.80 -2.51 -0.52
C GLY A 63 14.67 -4.03 -0.53
N ALA A 64 13.51 -4.61 -0.22
CA ALA A 64 13.29 -6.06 -0.31
C ALA A 64 13.31 -6.61 -1.75
N GLY A 65 13.35 -5.74 -2.75
CA GLY A 65 13.38 -6.06 -4.17
C GLY A 65 12.31 -5.31 -4.96
N GLY A 66 12.45 -5.38 -6.28
CA GLY A 66 11.65 -4.58 -7.19
C GLY A 66 11.93 -3.08 -7.08
N ALA A 67 11.22 -2.30 -7.85
CA ALA A 67 11.29 -0.83 -7.84
C ALA A 67 9.91 -0.20 -7.74
N ALA A 68 9.89 1.04 -7.25
CA ALA A 68 8.67 1.85 -7.18
C ALA A 68 9.01 3.32 -7.39
N VAL A 69 8.09 4.04 -8.03
CA VAL A 69 8.15 5.49 -8.17
C VAL A 69 6.76 6.09 -7.89
N LEU A 70 6.72 7.26 -7.28
CA LEU A 70 5.53 8.10 -7.27
C LEU A 70 5.58 8.98 -8.50
N GLY A 71 4.67 8.73 -9.43
CA GLY A 71 4.46 9.54 -10.62
C GLY A 71 3.47 10.67 -10.32
N ALA A 72 3.67 11.82 -10.94
CA ALA A 72 2.72 12.92 -10.89
C ALA A 72 2.67 13.67 -12.22
N MET A 73 1.47 14.09 -12.63
CA MET A 73 1.22 14.78 -13.89
C MET A 73 0.33 16.00 -13.66
N ALA A 74 0.61 17.08 -14.37
CA ALA A 74 -0.29 18.22 -14.53
C ALA A 74 -1.13 17.97 -15.77
N VAL A 75 -2.35 17.50 -15.56
CA VAL A 75 -3.27 17.12 -16.64
C VAL A 75 -4.30 18.24 -16.85
N PRO A 76 -4.55 18.74 -18.08
CA PRO A 76 -5.65 19.64 -18.34
C PRO A 76 -6.99 19.03 -17.91
N ASP A 77 -7.88 19.80 -17.28
CA ASP A 77 -9.10 19.28 -16.66
C ASP A 77 -9.98 18.49 -17.66
N HIS A 78 -10.08 18.97 -18.89
CA HIS A 78 -10.87 18.29 -19.95
C HIS A 78 -10.29 16.94 -20.41
N ARG A 79 -9.02 16.62 -20.05
CA ARG A 79 -8.34 15.36 -20.37
C ARG A 79 -8.14 14.45 -19.15
N LEU A 80 -8.56 14.89 -17.96
CA LEU A 80 -8.21 14.18 -16.71
C LEU A 80 -8.72 12.74 -16.71
N GLU A 81 -9.95 12.51 -17.11
CA GLU A 81 -10.54 11.15 -17.16
C GLU A 81 -9.86 10.25 -18.21
N GLU A 82 -9.58 10.80 -19.40
CA GLU A 82 -8.84 10.09 -20.46
C GLU A 82 -7.45 9.64 -19.97
N VAL A 83 -6.68 10.60 -19.43
CA VAL A 83 -5.30 10.33 -18.98
C VAL A 83 -5.30 9.40 -17.78
N ALA A 84 -6.23 9.56 -16.84
CA ALA A 84 -6.37 8.68 -15.69
C ALA A 84 -6.70 7.23 -16.11
N ALA A 85 -7.51 7.04 -17.14
CA ALA A 85 -7.80 5.72 -17.70
C ALA A 85 -6.53 5.09 -18.33
N ILE A 86 -5.77 5.86 -19.12
CA ILE A 86 -4.49 5.40 -19.70
C ILE A 86 -3.50 4.98 -18.60
N VAL A 87 -3.34 5.81 -17.55
CA VAL A 87 -2.47 5.52 -16.42
C VAL A 87 -2.96 4.28 -15.67
N SER A 88 -4.26 4.16 -15.42
CA SER A 88 -4.84 3.01 -14.72
C SER A 88 -4.68 1.70 -15.48
N ALA A 89 -4.71 1.73 -16.79
CA ALA A 89 -4.52 0.55 -17.65
C ALA A 89 -3.08 0.02 -17.62
N CYS A 90 -2.09 0.82 -17.21
CA CYS A 90 -0.72 0.35 -17.11
C CYS A 90 -0.58 -0.72 -16.00
N PRO A 91 -0.05 -1.93 -16.32
CA PRO A 91 0.04 -3.03 -15.36
C PRO A 91 0.86 -2.71 -14.10
N GLY A 92 1.91 -1.89 -14.22
CA GLY A 92 2.77 -1.45 -13.11
C GLY A 92 2.11 -0.45 -12.18
N VAL A 93 1.06 0.26 -12.62
CA VAL A 93 0.34 1.23 -11.78
C VAL A 93 -0.58 0.50 -10.83
N ASN A 94 -0.40 0.73 -9.53
CA ASN A 94 -1.20 0.11 -8.48
C ASN A 94 -2.09 1.10 -7.71
N HIS A 95 -1.74 2.37 -7.71
CA HIS A 95 -2.53 3.47 -7.15
C HIS A 95 -2.62 4.59 -8.18
N ASN A 96 -3.81 5.17 -8.35
CA ASN A 96 -4.02 6.32 -9.23
C ASN A 96 -5.15 7.18 -8.66
N TYR A 97 -4.84 8.46 -8.38
CA TYR A 97 -5.73 9.41 -7.73
C TYR A 97 -5.68 10.77 -8.41
N ALA A 98 -6.84 11.38 -8.61
CA ALA A 98 -6.91 12.83 -8.80
C ALA A 98 -6.81 13.54 -7.44
N ARG A 99 -6.17 14.72 -7.42
CA ARG A 99 -5.99 15.55 -6.23
C ARG A 99 -6.22 17.02 -6.54
N GLU A 100 -6.68 17.76 -5.53
CA GLU A 100 -6.88 19.21 -5.59
C GLU A 100 -5.53 19.94 -5.66
N HIS A 101 -4.98 20.07 -6.85
CA HIS A 101 -3.75 20.81 -7.13
C HIS A 101 -3.57 20.96 -8.64
N ARG A 102 -2.75 21.94 -9.10
CA ARG A 102 -2.37 22.07 -10.53
C ARG A 102 -1.69 20.81 -11.08
N VAL A 103 -0.93 20.12 -10.25
CA VAL A 103 -0.46 18.76 -10.53
C VAL A 103 -1.49 17.84 -9.92
N ASN A 104 -2.44 17.42 -10.73
CA ASN A 104 -3.71 16.87 -10.27
C ASN A 104 -3.82 15.35 -10.40
N LEU A 105 -2.94 14.67 -11.14
CA LEU A 105 -2.95 13.20 -11.26
C LEU A 105 -1.71 12.60 -10.61
N TRP A 106 -1.93 11.71 -9.62
CA TRP A 106 -0.88 11.11 -8.80
C TRP A 106 -1.01 9.60 -8.79
N PHE A 107 0.05 8.89 -9.12
CA PHE A 107 0.02 7.44 -9.21
C PHE A 107 1.30 6.80 -8.69
N VAL A 108 1.19 5.56 -8.23
CA VAL A 108 2.33 4.73 -7.82
C VAL A 108 2.52 3.66 -8.88
N MET A 109 3.71 3.63 -9.47
CA MET A 109 4.14 2.58 -10.38
C MET A 109 5.17 1.69 -9.69
N THR A 110 5.01 0.38 -9.86
CA THR A 110 5.95 -0.64 -9.37
C THR A 110 6.35 -1.57 -10.50
N GLY A 111 7.50 -2.18 -10.38
CA GLY A 111 8.01 -3.16 -11.33
C GLY A 111 9.13 -3.99 -10.72
N PRO A 112 9.63 -5.00 -11.46
CA PRO A 112 10.68 -5.89 -10.99
C PRO A 112 12.01 -5.18 -10.74
N ASP A 113 12.28 -4.12 -11.49
CA ASP A 113 13.47 -3.31 -11.38
C ASP A 113 13.25 -1.85 -11.80
N ARG A 114 14.27 -1.02 -11.63
CA ARG A 114 14.22 0.41 -11.95
C ARG A 114 14.14 0.66 -13.46
N GLN A 115 14.79 -0.17 -14.27
CA GLN A 115 14.79 -0.01 -15.72
C GLN A 115 13.37 -0.23 -16.29
N GLN A 116 12.69 -1.28 -15.86
CA GLN A 116 11.32 -1.58 -16.27
C GLN A 116 10.34 -0.48 -15.82
N VAL A 117 10.49 0.02 -14.61
CA VAL A 117 9.66 1.15 -14.11
C VAL A 117 9.87 2.39 -14.97
N GLU A 118 11.12 2.73 -15.31
CA GLU A 118 11.43 3.89 -16.14
C GLU A 118 10.90 3.73 -17.57
N ALA A 119 11.06 2.56 -18.18
CA ALA A 119 10.49 2.26 -19.50
C ALA A 119 8.95 2.42 -19.49
N SER A 120 8.29 1.92 -18.44
CA SER A 120 6.84 2.08 -18.29
C SER A 120 6.42 3.54 -18.11
N MET A 121 7.21 4.34 -17.39
CA MET A 121 6.97 5.79 -17.24
C MET A 121 7.10 6.52 -18.59
N GLN A 122 8.12 6.20 -19.37
CA GLN A 122 8.31 6.77 -20.72
C GLN A 122 7.16 6.39 -21.65
N GLN A 123 6.71 5.16 -21.61
CA GLN A 123 5.52 4.72 -22.36
C GLN A 123 4.27 5.51 -21.98
N LEU A 124 4.05 5.79 -20.70
CA LEU A 124 2.92 6.62 -20.25
C LEU A 124 3.02 8.04 -20.80
N GLU A 125 4.21 8.66 -20.79
CA GLU A 125 4.41 9.98 -21.36
C GLU A 125 4.13 10.01 -22.89
N GLN A 126 4.61 9.00 -23.61
CA GLN A 126 4.32 8.87 -25.04
C GLN A 126 2.83 8.73 -25.34
N ARG A 127 2.12 7.87 -24.57
CA ARG A 127 0.68 7.62 -24.76
C ARG A 127 -0.20 8.79 -24.37
N THR A 128 0.19 9.56 -23.37
CA THR A 128 -0.58 10.72 -22.88
C THR A 128 -0.19 12.03 -23.53
N GLY A 129 1.02 12.11 -24.09
CA GLY A 129 1.62 13.34 -24.60
C GLY A 129 1.96 14.35 -23.49
N LEU A 130 2.00 13.91 -22.22
CA LEU A 130 2.23 14.76 -21.04
C LEU A 130 3.47 14.27 -20.26
N PRO A 131 4.32 15.20 -19.76
CA PRO A 131 5.44 14.85 -18.91
C PRO A 131 4.95 14.38 -17.55
N ALA A 132 5.66 13.41 -16.96
CA ALA A 132 5.40 12.92 -15.62
C ALA A 132 6.62 13.10 -14.72
N TRP A 133 6.44 13.60 -13.52
CA TRP A 133 7.49 13.62 -12.51
C TRP A 133 7.79 12.20 -12.00
N ARG A 134 9.05 11.95 -11.66
CA ARG A 134 9.55 10.73 -11.02
C ARG A 134 10.05 11.09 -9.62
N LEU A 135 9.19 10.94 -8.63
CA LEU A 135 9.50 11.27 -7.24
C LEU A 135 9.95 9.99 -6.52
N HIS A 136 11.25 9.71 -6.58
CA HIS A 136 11.83 8.50 -5.99
C HIS A 136 11.83 8.59 -4.46
N MET A 137 11.56 7.46 -3.80
CA MET A 137 11.70 7.35 -2.36
C MET A 137 13.18 7.37 -1.97
N VAL A 138 13.56 8.33 -1.13
CA VAL A 138 14.90 8.44 -0.57
C VAL A 138 14.97 7.70 0.77
N ARG A 139 13.96 7.92 1.63
CA ARG A 139 13.91 7.30 2.95
C ARG A 139 12.46 7.14 3.43
N PRO A 140 12.05 5.93 3.82
CA PRO A 140 10.79 5.73 4.53
C PRO A 140 10.97 6.02 6.03
N TYR A 141 10.03 6.75 6.64
CA TYR A 141 9.95 6.93 8.10
C TYR A 141 8.82 6.08 8.68
N ARG A 142 7.67 6.09 8.01
CA ARG A 142 6.52 5.24 8.32
C ARG A 142 5.88 4.74 7.04
N ILE A 143 5.78 3.43 6.89
CA ILE A 143 4.94 2.77 5.89
C ILE A 143 4.08 1.78 6.66
N ASP A 144 2.98 2.26 7.20
CA ASP A 144 2.01 1.44 7.92
C ASP A 144 0.68 1.51 7.16
N LEU A 145 0.41 0.46 6.41
CA LEU A 145 -0.85 0.30 5.68
C LEU A 145 -1.92 -0.41 6.54
N GLY A 146 -1.70 -0.50 7.85
CA GLY A 146 -2.69 -0.96 8.81
C GLY A 146 -3.56 0.21 9.27
N PHE A 147 -4.87 0.06 9.16
CA PHE A 147 -5.86 1.06 9.58
C PHE A 147 -6.57 0.59 10.86
N ASP A 148 -6.75 1.51 11.82
CA ASP A 148 -7.67 1.28 12.91
C ASP A 148 -9.08 1.63 12.45
N LEU A 149 -9.84 0.61 12.09
CA LEU A 149 -11.20 0.76 11.55
C LEU A 149 -12.24 1.14 12.60
N ARG A 150 -11.85 1.21 13.89
CA ARG A 150 -12.75 1.55 15.01
C ARG A 150 -12.80 3.05 15.29
N HIS A 151 -11.88 3.84 14.70
CA HIS A 151 -11.75 5.26 14.95
C HIS A 151 -11.81 6.06 13.66
N ALA A 152 -12.41 7.25 13.69
CA ALA A 152 -12.53 8.16 12.55
C ALA A 152 -11.18 8.60 11.94
N VAL A 153 -10.10 8.49 12.70
CA VAL A 153 -8.72 8.67 12.25
C VAL A 153 -7.89 7.54 12.84
N SER A 154 -7.06 6.91 12.03
CA SER A 154 -6.22 5.80 12.50
C SER A 154 -5.30 6.24 13.63
N ARG A 155 -5.44 5.62 14.81
CA ARG A 155 -4.65 5.91 16.03
C ARG A 155 -3.63 4.82 16.35
N ARG A 156 -3.41 3.85 15.46
CA ARG A 156 -2.43 2.79 15.75
C ARG A 156 -1.06 3.39 16.03
N PRO A 157 -0.44 3.04 17.17
CA PRO A 157 0.92 3.47 17.45
C PRO A 157 1.86 2.90 16.39
N MET A 158 2.86 3.69 16.03
CA MET A 158 3.91 3.23 15.13
C MET A 158 4.65 2.06 15.81
N ARG A 159 4.64 0.89 15.18
CA ARG A 159 5.62 -0.14 15.51
C ARG A 159 6.97 0.35 14.95
N VAL A 160 7.89 0.68 15.83
CA VAL A 160 9.26 1.05 15.44
C VAL A 160 9.92 -0.18 14.83
N SER A 161 9.85 -0.31 13.52
CA SER A 161 10.75 -1.23 12.81
C SER A 161 12.03 -0.47 12.56
N HIS A 162 13.12 -0.86 13.22
CA HIS A 162 14.43 -0.43 12.77
C HIS A 162 14.56 -0.84 11.29
N PRO A 163 14.98 0.06 10.39
CA PRO A 163 15.36 -0.34 9.06
C PRO A 163 16.64 -1.18 9.17
N ALA A 164 16.50 -2.48 9.39
CA ALA A 164 17.59 -3.37 9.05
C ALA A 164 17.83 -3.20 7.55
N ALA A 165 19.09 -3.12 7.15
CA ALA A 165 19.46 -3.19 5.75
C ALA A 165 18.90 -4.53 5.24
N THR A 166 17.81 -4.46 4.50
CA THR A 166 17.16 -5.66 3.98
C THR A 166 17.88 -6.07 2.71
N GLU A 167 18.42 -7.27 2.71
CA GLU A 167 18.92 -7.86 1.46
C GLU A 167 17.74 -8.09 0.51
N PRO A 168 17.88 -7.70 -0.77
CA PRO A 168 16.85 -7.94 -1.77
C PRO A 168 16.55 -9.44 -1.91
N LEU A 169 15.28 -9.76 -2.14
CA LEU A 169 14.85 -11.10 -2.53
C LEU A 169 15.36 -11.41 -3.93
N GLN A 170 15.90 -12.60 -4.14
CA GLN A 170 16.52 -13.02 -5.41
C GLN A 170 16.20 -14.49 -5.72
N GLY A 171 16.28 -14.84 -7.01
CA GLY A 171 16.25 -16.21 -7.49
C GLY A 171 15.07 -17.03 -6.92
N GLN A 172 15.39 -18.01 -6.08
CA GLN A 172 14.41 -18.93 -5.48
C GLN A 172 13.36 -18.28 -4.56
N ASP A 173 13.61 -17.05 -4.08
CA ASP A 173 12.66 -16.32 -3.23
C ASP A 173 11.50 -15.71 -4.05
N LEU A 174 11.72 -15.40 -5.32
CA LEU A 174 10.78 -14.64 -6.16
C LEU A 174 9.42 -15.34 -6.36
N PRO A 175 9.34 -16.67 -6.57
CA PRO A 175 8.05 -17.35 -6.69
C PRO A 175 7.18 -17.22 -5.44
N LEU A 176 7.75 -17.36 -4.23
CA LEU A 176 7.01 -17.15 -2.99
C LEU A 176 6.64 -15.68 -2.80
N ALA A 177 7.52 -14.75 -3.16
CA ALA A 177 7.23 -13.32 -3.10
C ALA A 177 6.05 -12.94 -4.02
N SER A 178 5.96 -13.52 -5.21
CA SER A 178 4.82 -13.36 -6.11
C SER A 178 3.52 -13.85 -5.48
N LEU A 179 3.51 -15.04 -4.87
CA LEU A 179 2.33 -15.57 -4.18
C LEU A 179 1.89 -14.69 -3.00
N ILE A 180 2.82 -14.13 -2.26
CA ILE A 180 2.53 -13.20 -1.16
C ILE A 180 1.87 -11.90 -1.70
N GLU A 181 2.27 -11.43 -2.88
CA GLU A 181 1.61 -10.29 -3.54
C GLU A 181 0.23 -10.65 -4.09
N GLU A 182 0.03 -11.88 -4.57
CA GLU A 182 -1.29 -12.37 -4.99
C GLU A 182 -2.25 -12.45 -3.80
N GLY A 183 -1.81 -13.01 -2.69
CA GLY A 183 -2.55 -13.23 -1.48
C GLY A 183 -2.87 -14.70 -1.21
N LEU A 184 -3.17 -15.00 0.06
CA LEU A 184 -3.57 -16.34 0.49
C LEU A 184 -4.91 -16.74 -0.12
N PRO A 185 -5.03 -17.98 -0.63
CA PRO A 185 -6.32 -18.53 -1.00
C PRO A 185 -7.19 -18.74 0.25
N LEU A 186 -8.50 -18.52 0.12
CA LEU A 186 -9.45 -18.70 1.21
C LEU A 186 -9.88 -20.18 1.31
N VAL A 187 -8.95 -21.00 1.80
CA VAL A 187 -9.14 -22.45 2.05
C VAL A 187 -8.58 -22.81 3.43
N PRO A 188 -9.02 -23.88 4.09
CA PRO A 188 -8.57 -24.23 5.46
C PRO A 188 -7.04 -24.31 5.62
N ARG A 189 -6.33 -24.80 4.59
CA ARG A 189 -4.85 -24.94 4.58
C ARG A 189 -4.23 -24.14 3.43
N PRO A 190 -4.19 -22.80 3.51
CA PRO A 190 -3.77 -21.95 2.40
C PRO A 190 -2.27 -22.08 2.08
N PHE A 191 -1.42 -22.31 3.08
CA PHE A 191 0.02 -22.51 2.87
C PHE A 191 0.32 -23.85 2.18
N ALA A 192 -0.51 -24.89 2.37
CA ALA A 192 -0.42 -26.13 1.61
C ALA A 192 -0.74 -25.92 0.11
N ALA A 193 -1.61 -24.97 -0.22
CA ALA A 193 -1.85 -24.59 -1.62
C ALA A 193 -0.61 -23.93 -2.23
N TRP A 194 0.07 -23.04 -1.50
CA TRP A 194 1.33 -22.44 -1.94
C TRP A 194 2.47 -23.46 -2.03
N SER A 195 2.60 -24.36 -1.05
CA SER A 195 3.66 -25.37 -1.04
C SER A 195 3.62 -26.26 -2.30
N ARG A 196 2.43 -26.65 -2.75
CA ARG A 196 2.27 -27.42 -4.00
C ARG A 196 2.73 -26.64 -5.25
N ARG A 197 2.44 -25.32 -5.30
CA ARG A 197 2.87 -24.45 -6.42
C ARG A 197 4.39 -24.25 -6.45
N LEU A 198 5.03 -24.28 -5.28
CA LEU A 198 6.45 -23.98 -5.11
C LEU A 198 7.35 -25.23 -5.08
N GLY A 199 6.79 -26.43 -4.98
CA GLY A 199 7.56 -27.63 -4.73
C GLY A 199 8.26 -27.65 -3.36
N MET A 200 7.74 -26.91 -2.38
CA MET A 200 8.25 -26.81 -1.01
C MET A 200 7.35 -27.58 -0.03
N THR A 201 7.83 -27.82 1.19
CA THR A 201 6.92 -28.28 2.27
C THR A 201 6.11 -27.10 2.81
N GLU A 202 4.90 -27.37 3.34
CA GLU A 202 4.08 -26.33 3.98
C GLU A 202 4.80 -25.66 5.15
N THR A 203 5.55 -26.46 5.92
CA THR A 203 6.36 -25.95 7.04
C THR A 203 7.45 -24.99 6.58
N ASP A 204 8.12 -25.27 5.47
CA ASP A 204 9.15 -24.40 4.91
C ASP A 204 8.55 -23.10 4.39
N VAL A 205 7.39 -23.13 3.74
CA VAL A 205 6.69 -21.91 3.30
C VAL A 205 6.37 -21.02 4.50
N ILE A 206 5.75 -21.58 5.54
CA ILE A 206 5.39 -20.84 6.77
C ILE A 206 6.64 -20.27 7.45
N ARG A 207 7.70 -21.07 7.59
CA ARG A 207 8.98 -20.66 8.18
C ARG A 207 9.59 -19.51 7.38
N THR A 208 9.65 -19.61 6.06
CA THR A 208 10.24 -18.57 5.20
C THR A 208 9.49 -17.24 5.31
N VAL A 209 8.16 -17.26 5.33
CA VAL A 209 7.35 -16.04 5.57
C VAL A 209 7.66 -15.45 6.95
N GLY A 210 7.77 -16.29 7.97
CA GLY A 210 8.15 -15.88 9.33
C GLY A 210 9.56 -15.27 9.39
N ASP A 211 10.53 -15.87 8.69
CA ASP A 211 11.89 -15.36 8.59
C ASP A 211 11.92 -13.98 7.90
N TRP A 212 11.14 -13.79 6.83
CA TRP A 212 11.06 -12.52 6.13
C TRP A 212 10.42 -11.42 6.98
N LEU A 213 9.50 -11.76 7.88
CA LEU A 213 8.98 -10.82 8.89
C LEU A 213 10.05 -10.46 9.93
N ARG A 214 10.81 -11.47 10.43
CA ARG A 214 11.84 -11.26 11.45
C ARG A 214 13.04 -10.46 10.93
N ASN A 215 13.47 -10.72 9.71
CA ASN A 215 14.62 -10.01 9.10
C ASN A 215 14.21 -8.73 8.37
N GLY A 216 12.94 -8.32 8.40
CA GLY A 216 12.46 -7.07 7.86
C GLY A 216 12.26 -7.03 6.34
N ARG A 217 12.36 -8.16 5.61
CA ARG A 217 12.00 -8.24 4.17
C ARG A 217 10.52 -8.02 3.96
N LEU A 218 9.68 -8.55 4.87
CA LEU A 218 8.28 -8.21 5.01
C LEU A 218 8.07 -7.28 6.21
N LYS A 219 7.38 -6.18 6.01
CA LYS A 219 6.95 -5.29 7.09
C LYS A 219 5.80 -5.87 7.90
N ARG A 220 4.88 -6.51 7.21
CA ARG A 220 3.75 -7.22 7.80
C ARG A 220 3.22 -8.30 6.86
N PHE A 221 2.53 -9.26 7.45
CA PHE A 221 1.72 -10.24 6.74
C PHE A 221 0.34 -10.29 7.40
N GLY A 222 -0.72 -10.15 6.62
CA GLY A 222 -2.08 -10.15 7.13
C GLY A 222 -3.11 -9.55 6.18
N VAL A 223 -4.20 -9.15 6.77
CA VAL A 223 -5.35 -8.56 6.06
C VAL A 223 -4.97 -7.19 5.48
N VAL A 224 -5.19 -6.99 4.19
CA VAL A 224 -4.98 -5.73 3.47
C VAL A 224 -6.33 -5.17 3.05
N VAL A 225 -6.79 -4.15 3.76
CA VAL A 225 -8.10 -3.52 3.54
C VAL A 225 -8.05 -2.43 2.48
N ARG A 226 -9.20 -2.16 1.86
CA ARG A 226 -9.44 -0.95 1.08
C ARG A 226 -10.22 0.03 1.96
N HIS A 227 -9.53 1.00 2.52
CA HIS A 227 -10.06 1.90 3.52
C HIS A 227 -11.24 2.78 3.03
N HIS A 228 -11.29 3.12 1.75
CA HIS A 228 -12.41 3.85 1.17
C HIS A 228 -13.73 3.09 1.29
N GLU A 229 -13.73 1.78 1.02
CA GLU A 229 -14.92 0.93 1.14
C GLU A 229 -15.38 0.77 2.60
N LEU A 230 -14.61 1.32 3.54
CA LEU A 230 -14.87 1.30 4.98
C LEU A 230 -15.17 2.70 5.53
N GLY A 231 -15.51 3.66 4.66
CA GLY A 231 -15.93 5.01 5.05
C GLY A 231 -14.79 5.99 5.37
N PHE A 232 -13.54 5.65 5.01
CA PHE A 232 -12.41 6.59 5.10
C PHE A 232 -12.23 7.34 3.78
N ASP A 233 -13.19 8.19 3.45
CA ASP A 233 -13.28 8.86 2.14
C ASP A 233 -12.37 10.08 2.03
N ALA A 234 -12.02 10.69 3.15
CA ALA A 234 -11.11 11.82 3.17
C ALA A 234 -9.65 11.34 3.34
N ASN A 235 -8.84 11.54 2.31
CA ASN A 235 -7.41 11.36 2.43
C ASN A 235 -6.66 12.55 1.86
N ALA A 236 -5.61 12.99 2.56
CA ALA A 236 -4.75 14.06 2.13
C ALA A 236 -3.29 13.61 2.12
N MET A 237 -2.59 13.98 1.06
CA MET A 237 -1.15 13.98 1.00
C MET A 237 -0.67 15.38 1.38
N THR A 238 0.04 15.48 2.50
CA THR A 238 0.70 16.73 2.91
C THR A 238 2.16 16.64 2.55
N VAL A 239 2.67 17.69 1.91
CA VAL A 239 4.07 17.78 1.50
C VAL A 239 4.70 19.04 2.05
N TYR A 240 6.00 18.96 2.41
CA TYR A 240 6.76 20.05 2.99
C TYR A 240 8.09 20.20 2.25
N ASP A 241 8.52 21.46 2.06
CA ASP A 241 9.88 21.78 1.65
C ASP A 241 10.74 21.98 2.90
N VAL A 242 11.61 21.03 3.18
CA VAL A 242 12.45 21.01 4.38
C VAL A 242 13.91 20.99 3.95
N PRO A 243 14.81 21.79 4.59
CA PRO A 243 16.24 21.68 4.33
C PRO A 243 16.77 20.25 4.47
N ASP A 244 17.64 19.84 3.55
CA ASP A 244 18.07 18.45 3.42
C ASP A 244 18.84 17.91 4.63
N ASP A 245 19.45 18.78 5.42
CA ASP A 245 20.13 18.47 6.67
C ASP A 245 19.16 18.24 7.85
N ARG A 246 17.91 18.69 7.74
CA ARG A 246 16.90 18.63 8.81
C ARG A 246 15.76 17.67 8.50
N VAL A 247 15.52 17.35 7.24
CA VAL A 247 14.34 16.60 6.79
C VAL A 247 14.19 15.24 7.49
N ASP A 248 15.29 14.58 7.82
CA ASP A 248 15.23 13.27 8.47
C ASP A 248 14.77 13.37 9.94
N ALA A 249 15.19 14.41 10.66
CA ALA A 249 14.76 14.65 12.03
C ALA A 249 13.25 14.99 12.08
N HIS A 250 12.78 15.93 11.27
CA HIS A 250 11.37 16.27 11.18
C HIS A 250 10.53 15.10 10.70
N GLY A 251 11.03 14.30 9.72
CA GLY A 251 10.35 13.15 9.19
C GLY A 251 10.12 12.05 10.22
N GLN A 252 11.07 11.79 11.10
CA GLN A 252 10.93 10.83 12.20
C GLN A 252 9.87 11.28 13.21
N ILE A 253 9.88 12.56 13.59
CA ILE A 253 8.88 13.11 14.53
C ILE A 253 7.49 13.07 13.90
N LEU A 254 7.35 13.50 12.63
CA LEU A 254 6.10 13.46 11.88
C LEU A 254 5.54 12.04 11.77
N ALA A 255 6.39 11.07 11.49
CA ALA A 255 6.02 9.66 11.37
C ALA A 255 5.49 9.07 12.68
N ALA A 256 5.96 9.54 13.82
CA ALA A 256 5.52 9.08 15.13
C ALA A 256 4.14 9.63 15.55
N GLN A 257 3.64 10.67 14.85
CA GLN A 257 2.40 11.33 15.25
C GLN A 257 1.17 10.45 15.01
N PRO A 258 0.22 10.41 15.95
CA PRO A 258 -1.08 9.77 15.75
C PRO A 258 -1.84 10.43 14.59
N GLY A 259 -2.38 9.60 13.67
CA GLY A 259 -3.11 10.06 12.50
C GLY A 259 -2.28 10.08 11.22
N VAL A 260 -0.96 10.08 11.30
CA VAL A 260 -0.08 9.87 10.14
C VAL A 260 -0.04 8.38 9.82
N THR A 261 -0.38 8.00 8.61
CA THR A 261 -0.38 6.60 8.14
C THR A 261 0.87 6.25 7.33
N LEU A 262 1.36 7.21 6.55
CA LEU A 262 2.60 7.12 5.78
C LEU A 262 3.42 8.39 5.99
N ALA A 263 4.74 8.25 6.10
CA ALA A 263 5.68 9.37 6.10
C ALA A 263 6.99 8.94 5.43
N TYR A 264 7.49 9.76 4.50
CA TYR A 264 8.70 9.43 3.75
C TYR A 264 9.35 10.66 3.12
N ARG A 265 10.66 10.56 2.89
CA ARG A 265 11.43 11.51 2.09
C ARG A 265 11.45 11.05 0.63
N ARG A 266 11.25 11.99 -0.30
CA ARG A 266 11.36 11.77 -1.74
C ARG A 266 12.30 12.78 -2.39
N THR A 267 12.75 12.46 -3.60
CA THR A 267 13.45 13.43 -4.44
C THR A 267 12.54 14.59 -4.81
N ARG A 268 13.13 15.77 -4.98
CA ARG A 268 12.46 16.93 -5.57
C ARG A 268 12.36 16.78 -7.10
N ALA A 269 11.53 17.61 -7.73
CA ALA A 269 11.45 17.72 -9.18
C ALA A 269 11.41 19.19 -9.62
N PRO A 270 11.71 19.52 -10.89
CA PRO A 270 11.58 20.88 -11.39
C PRO A 270 10.19 21.45 -11.12
N GLY A 271 10.13 22.60 -10.43
CA GLY A 271 8.89 23.23 -10.01
C GLY A 271 8.14 22.52 -8.89
N TRP A 272 8.76 21.53 -8.22
CA TRP A 272 8.24 20.81 -7.08
C TRP A 272 9.33 20.66 -5.99
N PRO A 273 9.43 21.64 -5.07
CA PRO A 273 10.51 21.69 -4.10
C PRO A 273 10.33 20.74 -2.92
N PHE A 274 9.17 20.15 -2.76
CA PHE A 274 8.81 19.36 -1.58
C PHE A 274 9.54 18.04 -1.53
N ASN A 275 10.11 17.71 -0.37
CA ASN A 275 10.89 16.48 -0.14
C ASN A 275 10.38 15.62 1.03
N LEU A 276 9.56 16.17 1.94
CA LEU A 276 8.94 15.43 3.04
C LEU A 276 7.44 15.26 2.78
N TYR A 277 6.96 14.03 2.88
CA TYR A 277 5.59 13.64 2.55
C TYR A 277 4.95 12.92 3.71
N ALA A 278 3.68 13.22 3.99
CA ALA A 278 2.84 12.46 4.92
C ALA A 278 1.45 12.21 4.34
N MET A 279 0.87 11.07 4.70
CA MET A 279 -0.52 10.75 4.39
C MET A 279 -1.34 10.73 5.67
N VAL A 280 -2.48 11.39 5.64
CA VAL A 280 -3.50 11.37 6.68
C VAL A 280 -4.81 10.90 6.08
N HIS A 281 -5.46 9.94 6.73
CA HIS A 281 -6.73 9.38 6.31
C HIS A 281 -7.77 9.59 7.41
N GLY A 282 -8.98 9.93 7.02
CA GLY A 282 -10.11 10.13 7.93
C GLY A 282 -11.45 10.00 7.23
N THR A 283 -12.52 10.10 8.00
CA THR A 283 -13.90 10.00 7.49
C THR A 283 -14.42 11.33 6.94
N ASN A 284 -13.80 12.45 7.27
CA ASN A 284 -14.15 13.77 6.75
C ASN A 284 -12.92 14.70 6.66
N ARG A 285 -13.02 15.73 5.83
CA ARG A 285 -11.92 16.66 5.54
C ARG A 285 -11.50 17.51 6.74
N ASP A 286 -12.44 17.92 7.58
CA ASP A 286 -12.15 18.79 8.72
C ASP A 286 -11.36 18.04 9.79
N ALA A 287 -11.71 16.79 10.06
CA ALA A 287 -10.93 15.91 10.93
C ALA A 287 -9.50 15.70 10.38
N VAL A 288 -9.37 15.48 9.06
CA VAL A 288 -8.05 15.35 8.40
C VAL A 288 -7.26 16.65 8.50
N ARG A 289 -7.85 17.83 8.25
CA ARG A 289 -7.19 19.14 8.42
C ARG A 289 -6.70 19.34 9.84
N SER A 290 -7.56 19.08 10.83
CA SER A 290 -7.20 19.23 12.25
C SER A 290 -6.01 18.33 12.64
N VAL A 291 -5.95 17.10 12.09
CA VAL A 291 -4.79 16.22 12.29
C VAL A 291 -3.54 16.81 11.62
N ILE A 292 -3.64 17.30 10.37
CA ILE A 292 -2.51 17.87 9.64
C ILE A 292 -1.92 19.07 10.40
N GLU A 293 -2.74 20.00 10.89
CA GLU A 293 -2.26 21.15 11.67
C GLU A 293 -1.53 20.69 12.95
N ARG A 294 -2.13 19.79 13.71
CA ARG A 294 -1.53 19.27 14.94
C ARG A 294 -0.19 18.55 14.69
N VAL A 295 -0.10 17.71 13.65
CA VAL A 295 1.14 16.96 13.37
C VAL A 295 2.22 17.86 12.76
N THR A 296 1.83 18.91 12.02
CA THR A 296 2.73 19.95 11.51
C THR A 296 3.41 20.69 12.66
N ASP A 297 2.63 21.13 13.65
CA ASP A 297 3.13 21.78 14.84
C ASP A 297 4.04 20.85 15.66
N ALA A 298 3.55 19.66 15.98
CA ALA A 298 4.30 18.67 16.77
C ALA A 298 5.63 18.24 16.11
N ALA A 299 5.70 18.24 14.77
CA ALA A 299 6.91 17.93 14.04
C ALA A 299 7.84 19.15 13.80
N GLY A 300 7.49 20.33 14.32
CA GLY A 300 8.26 21.56 14.14
C GLY A 300 8.33 22.05 12.68
N LEU A 301 7.26 21.78 11.92
CA LEU A 301 7.17 22.10 10.48
C LEU A 301 6.40 23.41 10.20
N VAL A 302 5.98 24.13 11.24
CA VAL A 302 5.38 25.45 11.12
C VAL A 302 6.42 26.40 10.53
N GLY A 303 6.03 27.13 9.47
CA GLY A 303 6.94 28.05 8.76
C GLY A 303 7.69 27.44 7.57
N HIS A 304 7.60 26.14 7.36
CA HIS A 304 8.04 25.50 6.11
C HIS A 304 6.96 25.59 5.03
N ASP A 305 7.35 25.80 3.78
CA ASP A 305 6.42 25.75 2.66
C ASP A 305 5.72 24.38 2.63
N ARG A 306 4.39 24.43 2.54
CA ARG A 306 3.52 23.25 2.64
C ARG A 306 2.42 23.29 1.60
N GLN A 307 2.08 22.10 1.09
CA GLN A 307 0.86 21.86 0.32
C GLN A 307 0.06 20.72 0.93
N VAL A 308 -1.27 20.83 0.86
CA VAL A 308 -2.20 19.78 1.31
C VAL A 308 -3.06 19.39 0.11
N LEU A 309 -2.85 18.19 -0.39
CA LEU A 309 -3.48 17.68 -1.61
C LEU A 309 -4.55 16.64 -1.24
N PHE A 310 -5.80 17.07 -1.14
CA PHE A 310 -6.91 16.14 -0.94
C PHE A 310 -7.18 15.35 -2.20
N SER A 311 -7.49 14.05 -2.05
CA SER A 311 -8.00 13.25 -3.16
C SER A 311 -9.42 13.70 -3.51
N THR A 312 -9.69 13.81 -4.82
CA THR A 312 -11.02 14.04 -5.38
C THR A 312 -11.60 12.75 -5.96
N THR A 313 -10.78 12.01 -6.70
CA THR A 313 -11.19 10.76 -7.37
C THR A 313 -10.13 9.69 -7.17
N ARG A 314 -10.58 8.47 -6.90
CA ARG A 314 -9.76 7.25 -6.89
C ARG A 314 -10.02 6.45 -8.15
N TYR A 315 -9.06 6.41 -9.06
CA TYR A 315 -9.16 5.63 -10.31
C TYR A 315 -8.68 4.19 -10.13
N LYS A 316 -7.63 3.98 -9.31
CA LYS A 316 -7.09 2.63 -9.06
C LYS A 316 -6.50 2.51 -7.65
N GLN A 317 -6.76 1.37 -7.01
CA GLN A 317 -6.11 0.98 -5.76
C GLN A 317 -6.00 -0.54 -5.69
N THR A 318 -4.80 -1.06 -5.97
CA THR A 318 -4.48 -2.50 -5.95
C THR A 318 -3.17 -2.74 -5.22
N GLY A 319 -2.80 -4.00 -4.99
CA GLY A 319 -1.48 -4.35 -4.45
C GLY A 319 -0.35 -4.01 -5.43
N GLY A 320 0.83 -3.73 -4.90
CA GLY A 320 2.04 -3.56 -5.71
C GLY A 320 2.37 -4.84 -6.49
N ARG A 321 3.04 -4.68 -7.61
CA ARG A 321 3.49 -5.77 -8.48
C ARG A 321 4.99 -5.65 -8.69
N ARG A 322 5.76 -6.07 -7.70
CA ARG A 322 7.23 -6.05 -7.76
C ARG A 322 7.82 -7.37 -8.21
N PHE A 323 7.12 -8.47 -7.89
CA PHE A 323 7.59 -9.85 -8.07
C PHE A 323 6.73 -10.65 -9.03
N ARG A 324 5.59 -10.11 -9.50
CA ARG A 324 4.74 -10.75 -10.49
C ARG A 324 5.18 -10.38 -11.90
N ASP A 325 5.24 -11.37 -12.79
CA ASP A 325 5.50 -11.13 -14.21
C ASP A 325 4.40 -10.27 -14.84
N HIS A 326 4.80 -9.15 -15.44
CA HIS A 326 3.88 -8.24 -16.13
C HIS A 326 3.33 -8.85 -17.44
N HIS A 327 4.00 -9.84 -18.02
CA HIS A 327 3.62 -10.46 -19.29
C HIS A 327 2.51 -11.52 -19.19
N ALA A 328 2.24 -12.07 -18.02
CA ALA A 328 1.25 -13.15 -17.85
C ALA A 328 -0.22 -12.72 -18.04
N GLN A 329 -0.52 -11.42 -18.09
CA GLN A 329 -1.90 -10.92 -18.24
C GLN A 329 -2.28 -10.53 -19.68
N GLU A 330 -1.34 -10.30 -20.58
CA GLU A 330 -1.65 -10.04 -22.00
C GLU A 330 -2.19 -11.30 -22.70
N VAL A 331 -1.77 -12.50 -22.26
CA VAL A 331 -2.21 -13.76 -22.82
C VAL A 331 -3.63 -14.16 -22.36
N SER A 332 -4.07 -13.72 -21.17
CA SER A 332 -5.41 -14.08 -20.65
C SER A 332 -6.55 -13.25 -21.26
N HIS A 333 -6.29 -12.08 -21.81
CA HIS A 333 -7.31 -11.29 -22.51
C HIS A 333 -7.37 -11.58 -24.02
N ALA A 334 -6.35 -12.23 -24.58
CA ALA A 334 -6.34 -12.63 -26.00
C ALA A 334 -7.05 -13.96 -26.27
N VAL A 335 -7.41 -14.72 -25.22
CA VAL A 335 -8.10 -16.04 -25.33
C VAL A 335 -9.60 -15.93 -25.02
N ALA A 336 -10.09 -14.75 -24.62
CA ALA A 336 -11.50 -14.51 -24.28
C ALA A 336 -12.16 -13.50 -25.25
N GLY A 337 -11.63 -13.37 -26.48
CA GLY A 337 -12.19 -12.58 -27.59
C GLY A 337 -12.67 -13.49 -28.72
#